data_cf18c56cbc1ed0ead63b797db5c82714
#
_entry.id   cf18c56cbc1ed0ead63b797db5c82714
#
_cell.length_a   1.000
_cell.length_b   1.000
_cell.length_c   1.000
_cell.angle_alpha   90.00
_cell.angle_beta   90.00
_cell.angle_gamma   90.00
#
_symmetry.space_group_name_H-M   'P 1'
#
loop_
_entity.id
_entity.type
_entity.pdbx_description
1 polymer ?
#
loop_
_entity_poly.entity_id
_entity_poly.type
_entity_poly.pdbx_seq_one_letter_code
_entity_poly.pdbx_strand_id
1 'polypeptide(L)'
;MKEISVQELKQKIDNKEDFQLIDVRETFEYEVSNLDGENIPLGGILIEADKISKDKPVIIQCRSGKRSAAAVMQLESQYGFENLYNLKGGILAWQEAYDPNMPVY
;
A
#
# COMPACT_ATOMS: atom_id res chain seq x y z
N MET A 1 -11.46 -9.61 -1.44
CA MET A 1 -10.21 -8.85 -1.31
C MET A 1 -9.82 -8.77 0.16
N LYS A 2 -8.59 -9.14 0.46
CA LYS A 2 -8.08 -9.02 1.82
C LYS A 2 -7.71 -7.57 2.12
N GLU A 3 -8.05 -7.12 3.32
CA GLU A 3 -7.75 -5.75 3.77
C GLU A 3 -7.10 -5.79 5.14
N ILE A 4 -6.32 -4.77 5.45
CA ILE A 4 -5.86 -4.52 6.82
C ILE A 4 -6.13 -3.07 7.18
N SER A 5 -6.28 -2.82 8.48
CA SER A 5 -6.47 -1.47 9.01
C SER A 5 -5.11 -0.79 9.21
N VAL A 6 -5.15 0.54 9.39
CA VAL A 6 -3.92 1.28 9.74
C VAL A 6 -3.40 0.85 11.12
N GLN A 7 -4.28 0.41 12.02
CA GLN A 7 -3.88 -0.11 13.32
C GLN A 7 -3.08 -1.40 13.18
N GLU A 8 -3.53 -2.30 12.30
CA GLU A 8 -2.81 -3.55 12.01
C GLU A 8 -1.48 -3.27 11.32
N LEU A 9 -1.45 -2.31 10.41
CA LEU A 9 -0.18 -1.90 9.76
C LEU A 9 0.79 -1.35 10.81
N LYS A 10 0.31 -0.51 11.72
CA LYS A 10 1.18 0.04 12.77
C LYS A 10 1.75 -1.05 13.65
N GLN A 11 0.96 -2.07 14.00
CA GLN A 11 1.46 -3.22 14.76
C GLN A 11 2.57 -3.96 14.00
N LYS A 12 2.41 -4.16 12.71
CA LYS A 12 3.43 -4.81 11.88
C LYS A 12 4.74 -4.02 11.87
N ILE A 13 4.63 -2.70 11.75
CA ILE A 13 5.79 -1.80 11.77
C ILE A 13 6.47 -1.85 13.14
N ASP A 14 5.70 -1.70 14.21
CA ASP A 14 6.22 -1.65 15.57
C ASP A 14 6.88 -2.98 15.97
N ASN A 15 6.32 -4.09 15.52
CA ASN A 15 6.85 -5.44 15.78
C ASN A 15 7.97 -5.85 14.80
N LYS A 16 8.32 -4.98 13.86
CA LYS A 16 9.35 -5.24 12.85
C LYS A 16 9.10 -6.54 12.09
N GLU A 17 7.83 -6.77 11.73
CA GLU A 17 7.45 -7.95 10.96
C GLU A 17 7.97 -7.86 9.53
N ASP A 18 8.18 -9.01 8.92
CA ASP A 18 8.64 -9.08 7.54
C ASP A 18 7.45 -8.95 6.58
N PHE A 19 7.32 -7.80 5.94
CA PHE A 19 6.30 -7.53 4.93
C PHE A 19 6.81 -6.50 3.94
N GLN A 20 6.13 -6.39 2.80
CA GLN A 20 6.41 -5.36 1.81
C GLN A 20 5.27 -4.33 1.82
N LEU A 21 5.62 -3.06 1.74
CA LEU A 21 4.64 -1.96 1.64
C LEU A 21 4.84 -1.27 0.30
N ILE A 22 3.77 -1.16 -0.48
CA ILE A 22 3.80 -0.54 -1.80
C ILE A 22 2.79 0.60 -1.86
N ASP A 23 3.25 1.75 -2.32
CA ASP A 23 2.44 2.95 -2.51
C ASP A 23 2.18 3.13 -4.00
N VAL A 24 0.91 3.02 -4.40
CA VAL A 24 0.54 3.13 -5.83
C VAL A 24 0.06 4.51 -6.23
N ARG A 25 0.30 5.52 -5.37
CA ARG A 25 0.04 6.92 -5.71
C ARG A 25 1.08 7.38 -6.74
N GLU A 26 0.82 8.55 -7.31
CA GLU A 26 1.78 9.18 -8.20
C GLU A 26 3.01 9.64 -7.41
N THR A 27 4.15 9.74 -8.08
CA THR A 27 5.41 10.09 -7.44
C THR A 27 5.33 11.43 -6.73
N PHE A 28 4.64 12.43 -7.31
CA PHE A 28 4.53 13.73 -6.66
C PHE A 28 3.74 13.67 -5.35
N GLU A 29 2.74 12.78 -5.26
CA GLU A 29 2.02 12.57 -3.99
C GLU A 29 2.94 11.94 -2.94
N TYR A 30 3.71 10.95 -3.34
CA TYR A 30 4.67 10.26 -2.49
C TYR A 30 5.73 11.24 -1.95
N GLU A 31 6.18 12.17 -2.78
CA GLU A 31 7.19 13.15 -2.39
C GLU A 31 6.68 14.15 -1.34
N VAL A 32 5.38 14.40 -1.30
CA VAL A 32 4.80 15.27 -0.28
C VAL A 32 4.85 14.62 1.10
N SER A 33 4.43 13.37 1.19
CA SER A 33 4.54 12.54 2.40
C SER A 33 4.30 11.08 2.03
N ASN A 34 4.82 10.17 2.84
CA ASN A 34 4.68 8.74 2.56
C ASN A 34 4.84 7.94 3.86
N LEU A 35 4.62 6.64 3.76
CA LEU A 35 4.76 5.70 4.87
C LEU A 35 6.01 4.83 4.73
N ASP A 36 7.02 5.33 4.02
CA ASP A 36 8.30 4.63 3.77
C ASP A 36 8.17 3.35 2.93
N GLY A 37 7.06 3.20 2.19
CA GLY A 37 6.93 2.08 1.27
C GLY A 37 7.63 2.34 -0.07
N GLU A 38 7.63 1.33 -0.93
CA GLU A 38 8.11 1.50 -2.30
C GLU A 38 7.03 2.20 -3.13
N ASN A 39 7.40 3.21 -3.89
CA ASN A 39 6.46 3.90 -4.77
C ASN A 39 6.46 3.24 -6.15
N ILE A 40 5.35 2.58 -6.46
CA ILE A 40 5.10 2.01 -7.79
C ILE A 40 3.73 2.50 -8.23
N PRO A 41 3.65 3.59 -8.99
CA PRO A 41 2.35 4.14 -9.41
C PRO A 41 1.46 3.11 -10.09
N LEU A 42 0.15 3.24 -9.87
CA LEU A 42 -0.85 2.28 -10.37
C LEU A 42 -0.67 1.99 -11.87
N GLY A 43 -0.37 3.01 -12.67
CA GLY A 43 -0.21 2.84 -14.11
C GLY A 43 0.94 1.92 -14.51
N GLY A 44 1.91 1.68 -13.62
CA GLY A 44 3.06 0.80 -13.87
C GLY A 44 3.02 -0.51 -13.10
N ILE A 45 1.96 -0.78 -12.33
CA ILE A 45 1.98 -1.88 -11.36
C ILE A 45 2.14 -3.25 -12.03
N LEU A 46 1.53 -3.46 -13.19
CA LEU A 46 1.63 -4.74 -13.89
C LEU A 46 3.00 -4.92 -14.53
N ILE A 47 3.56 -3.85 -15.09
CA ILE A 47 4.89 -3.89 -15.73
C ILE A 47 5.97 -4.16 -14.68
N GLU A 48 5.81 -3.62 -13.48
CA GLU A 48 6.78 -3.74 -12.40
C GLU A 48 6.42 -4.82 -11.38
N ALA A 49 5.56 -5.77 -11.76
CA ALA A 49 5.09 -6.81 -10.85
C ALA A 49 6.21 -7.72 -10.33
N ASP A 50 7.34 -7.80 -11.02
CA ASP A 50 8.50 -8.56 -10.57
C ASP A 50 9.15 -7.97 -9.31
N LYS A 51 8.87 -6.71 -8.98
CA LYS A 51 9.32 -6.08 -7.73
C LYS A 51 8.47 -6.47 -6.52
N ILE A 52 7.34 -7.13 -6.75
CA ILE A 52 6.37 -7.46 -5.72
C ILE A 52 6.61 -8.89 -5.24
N SER A 53 6.81 -9.05 -3.93
CA SER A 53 7.05 -10.35 -3.33
C SER A 53 5.84 -11.27 -3.46
N LYS A 54 6.08 -12.57 -3.62
CA LYS A 54 5.03 -13.59 -3.62
C LYS A 54 5.05 -14.47 -2.36
N ASP A 55 6.04 -14.31 -1.50
CA ASP A 55 6.28 -15.22 -0.37
C ASP A 55 6.18 -14.54 1.00
N LYS A 56 5.72 -13.31 1.08
CA LYS A 56 5.44 -12.62 2.33
C LYS A 56 4.26 -11.69 2.14
N PRO A 57 3.64 -11.21 3.23
CA PRO A 57 2.54 -10.26 3.10
C PRO A 57 2.97 -9.00 2.37
N VAL A 58 2.17 -8.57 1.40
CA VAL A 58 2.37 -7.32 0.67
C VAL A 58 1.15 -6.44 0.93
N ILE A 59 1.40 -5.24 1.44
CA ILE A 59 0.37 -4.26 1.75
C ILE A 59 0.45 -3.17 0.70
N ILE A 60 -0.66 -2.93 0.02
CA ILE A 60 -0.73 -1.93 -1.04
C ILE A 60 -1.61 -0.79 -0.56
N GLN A 61 -1.11 0.43 -0.70
CA GLN A 61 -1.80 1.60 -0.21
C GLN A 61 -1.84 2.73 -1.23
N CYS A 62 -2.83 3.60 -1.08
CA CYS A 62 -2.94 4.83 -1.84
C CYS A 62 -3.51 5.92 -0.92
N ARG A 63 -4.11 6.96 -1.49
CA ARG A 63 -4.67 8.05 -0.69
C ARG A 63 -5.88 7.59 0.14
N SER A 64 -6.86 6.96 -0.49
CA SER A 64 -8.14 6.59 0.15
C SER A 64 -8.44 5.09 0.16
N GLY A 65 -7.65 4.28 -0.54
CA GLY A 65 -7.87 2.85 -0.69
C GLY A 65 -8.45 2.41 -2.03
N LYS A 66 -8.83 3.36 -2.90
CA LYS A 66 -9.45 3.01 -4.19
C LYS A 66 -8.44 2.54 -5.23
N ARG A 67 -7.37 3.29 -5.44
CA ARG A 67 -6.32 2.91 -6.41
C ARG A 67 -5.60 1.65 -5.96
N SER A 68 -5.35 1.52 -4.67
CA SER A 68 -4.71 0.32 -4.13
C SER A 68 -5.60 -0.90 -4.28
N ALA A 69 -6.92 -0.76 -4.10
CA ALA A 69 -7.86 -1.85 -4.40
C ALA A 69 -7.79 -2.28 -5.86
N ALA A 70 -7.72 -1.31 -6.78
CA ALA A 70 -7.57 -1.61 -8.21
C ALA A 70 -6.26 -2.35 -8.48
N ALA A 71 -5.16 -1.93 -7.86
CA ALA A 71 -3.87 -2.60 -8.00
C ALA A 71 -3.93 -4.05 -7.52
N VAL A 72 -4.53 -4.29 -6.35
CA VAL A 72 -4.71 -5.65 -5.82
C VAL A 72 -5.48 -6.51 -6.82
N MET A 73 -6.61 -5.99 -7.32
CA MET A 73 -7.44 -6.73 -8.27
C MET A 73 -6.68 -7.07 -9.56
N GLN A 74 -5.94 -6.13 -10.11
CA GLN A 74 -5.16 -6.34 -11.32
C GLN A 74 -4.07 -7.41 -11.11
N LEU A 75 -3.34 -7.32 -10.02
CA LEU A 75 -2.27 -8.27 -9.72
C LEU A 75 -2.81 -9.68 -9.46
N GLU A 76 -3.93 -9.78 -8.75
CA GLU A 76 -4.57 -11.07 -8.51
C GLU A 76 -5.07 -11.70 -9.80
N SER A 77 -5.74 -10.93 -10.64
CA SER A 77 -6.34 -11.48 -11.87
C SER A 77 -5.32 -11.77 -12.96
N GLN A 78 -4.27 -10.94 -13.09
CA GLN A 78 -3.28 -11.09 -14.15
C GLN A 78 -2.15 -12.06 -13.80
N TYR A 79 -1.73 -12.09 -12.55
CA TYR A 79 -0.53 -12.83 -12.14
C TYR A 79 -0.77 -13.80 -10.97
N GLY A 80 -2.02 -13.91 -10.49
CA GLY A 80 -2.35 -14.90 -9.48
C GLY A 80 -1.74 -14.65 -8.10
N PHE A 81 -1.45 -13.40 -7.74
CA PHE A 81 -0.96 -13.11 -6.39
C PHE A 81 -1.99 -13.53 -5.34
N GLU A 82 -1.52 -14.11 -4.25
CA GLU A 82 -2.39 -14.59 -3.16
C GLU A 82 -2.07 -13.94 -1.80
N ASN A 83 -1.09 -13.05 -1.76
CA ASN A 83 -0.50 -12.50 -0.53
C ASN A 83 -0.71 -10.98 -0.41
N LEU A 84 -1.68 -10.41 -1.13
CA LEU A 84 -1.88 -8.96 -1.19
C LEU A 84 -2.99 -8.52 -0.24
N TYR A 85 -2.78 -7.36 0.38
CA TYR A 85 -3.72 -6.72 1.29
C TYR A 85 -3.87 -5.26 0.90
N ASN A 86 -5.11 -4.79 0.83
CA ASN A 86 -5.38 -3.37 0.65
C ASN A 86 -5.40 -2.67 2.01
N LEU A 87 -4.67 -1.56 2.14
CA LEU A 87 -4.72 -0.75 3.36
C LEU A 87 -6.03 0.04 3.36
N LYS A 88 -6.95 -0.35 4.24
CA LYS A 88 -8.26 0.27 4.33
C LYS A 88 -8.13 1.75 4.72
N GLY A 89 -8.71 2.62 3.89
CA GLY A 89 -8.67 4.06 4.11
C GLY A 89 -7.38 4.75 3.70
N GLY A 90 -6.36 3.98 3.31
CA GLY A 90 -5.12 4.52 2.78
C GLY A 90 -4.36 5.43 3.73
N ILE A 91 -3.50 6.31 3.15
CA ILE A 91 -2.70 7.24 3.95
C ILE A 91 -3.57 8.26 4.71
N LEU A 92 -4.78 8.56 4.22
CA LEU A 92 -5.71 9.43 4.94
C LEU A 92 -6.11 8.82 6.29
N ALA A 93 -6.38 7.52 6.34
CA ALA A 93 -6.70 6.86 7.60
C ALA A 93 -5.50 6.82 8.53
N TRP A 94 -4.29 6.65 8.00
CA TRP A 94 -3.07 6.75 8.80
C TRP A 94 -2.87 8.14 9.36
N GLN A 95 -3.04 9.18 8.52
CA GLN A 95 -2.95 10.57 8.95
C GLN A 95 -3.89 10.84 10.12
N GLU A 96 -5.15 10.45 9.98
CA GLU A 96 -6.15 10.68 11.03
C GLU A 96 -5.81 9.97 12.33
N ALA A 97 -5.32 8.74 12.25
CA ALA A 97 -5.07 7.91 13.43
C ALA A 97 -3.75 8.25 14.13
N TYR A 98 -2.70 8.58 13.39
CA TYR A 98 -1.35 8.62 13.94
C TYR A 98 -0.56 9.88 13.65
N ASP A 99 -0.92 10.66 12.65
CA ASP A 99 -0.13 11.81 12.24
C ASP A 99 -1.00 12.91 11.64
N PRO A 100 -1.85 13.55 12.47
CA PRO A 100 -2.82 14.52 11.96
C PRO A 100 -2.22 15.76 11.30
N ASN A 101 -0.93 16.01 11.52
CA ASN A 101 -0.24 17.15 10.91
C ASN A 101 0.51 16.78 9.63
N MET A 102 0.48 15.50 9.23
CA MET A 102 1.13 15.07 8.00
C MET A 102 0.44 15.69 6.79
N PRO A 103 1.18 16.40 5.90
CA PRO A 103 0.57 16.90 4.68
C PRO A 103 0.23 15.73 3.75
N VAL A 104 -0.98 15.74 3.19
CA VAL A 104 -1.40 14.76 2.19
C VAL A 104 -1.95 15.53 1.00
N TYR A 105 -1.40 15.24 -0.16
CA TYR A 105 -1.85 15.88 -1.41
C TYR A 105 -3.27 15.49 -1.75
#